data_d95a8ae4e15275567ccd6ae309e9119d
#
_entry.id   d95a8ae4e15275567ccd6ae309e9119d
#
_cell.length_a   1.000
_cell.length_b   1.000
_cell.length_c   1.000
_cell.angle_alpha   90.00
_cell.angle_beta   90.00
_cell.angle_gamma   90.00
#
_symmetry.space_group_name_H-M   'P 1'
#
loop_
_entity.id
_entity.type
_entity.pdbx_description
1 polymer ?
#
loop_
_entity_poly.entity_id
_entity_poly.type
_entity_poly.pdbx_seq_one_letter_code
_entity_poly.pdbx_strand_id
1 'polypeptide(L)'
;MSIERSVRRAVLGDESILREVRLQALSDAPDAFGSTYEREIARTTQDWQRWMSPGVAFILDEPAGARGMVAGLRDETDPSVVHLMAMWAHPKIRGSGGADELVVQVIAWARSEGAKVVRLKVIQGNDRARCFYERMGFRTTGQEEMRLRDGQIEVQMERSIEHAAGDARADESG
;
A
#
# COMPACT_ATOMS: atom_id res chain seq x y z
N MET A 1 -8.49 -18.60 -20.72
CA MET A 1 -9.50 -17.78 -20.04
C MET A 1 -8.77 -16.69 -19.27
N SER A 2 -8.99 -15.44 -19.63
CA SER A 2 -8.54 -14.32 -18.81
C SER A 2 -9.37 -14.32 -17.54
N ILE A 3 -8.70 -14.44 -16.39
CA ILE A 3 -9.35 -14.18 -15.10
C ILE A 3 -9.67 -12.68 -15.11
N GLU A 4 -10.93 -12.34 -15.06
CA GLU A 4 -11.35 -10.94 -14.90
C GLU A 4 -10.92 -10.49 -13.50
N ARG A 5 -9.81 -9.77 -13.46
CA ARG A 5 -9.28 -9.15 -12.26
C ARG A 5 -9.44 -7.64 -12.39
N SER A 6 -9.87 -7.01 -11.33
CA SER A 6 -9.95 -5.57 -11.26
C SER A 6 -9.42 -5.04 -9.93
N VAL A 7 -8.76 -3.88 -9.98
CA VAL A 7 -8.42 -3.12 -8.80
C VAL A 7 -9.35 -1.92 -8.73
N ARG A 8 -10.02 -1.76 -7.61
CA ARG A 8 -10.96 -0.67 -7.38
C ARG A 8 -10.73 0.01 -6.05
N ARG A 9 -11.10 1.27 -5.98
CA ARG A 9 -11.10 2.02 -4.72
C ARG A 9 -12.22 1.50 -3.81
N ALA A 10 -11.89 1.24 -2.55
CA ALA A 10 -12.88 0.90 -1.54
C ALA A 10 -13.74 2.13 -1.21
N VAL A 11 -15.02 1.91 -1.03
CA VAL A 11 -16.03 2.92 -0.69
C VAL A 11 -16.80 2.50 0.55
N LEU A 12 -17.56 3.41 1.14
CA LEU A 12 -18.46 3.08 2.25
C LEU A 12 -19.36 1.90 1.86
N GLY A 13 -19.40 0.90 2.72
CA GLY A 13 -20.02 -0.40 2.47
C GLY A 13 -19.02 -1.53 2.25
N ASP A 14 -17.76 -1.21 1.98
CA ASP A 14 -16.69 -2.21 1.80
C ASP A 14 -15.96 -2.60 3.10
N GLU A 15 -16.40 -2.11 4.25
CA GLU A 15 -15.74 -2.34 5.54
C GLU A 15 -15.55 -3.82 5.85
N SER A 16 -16.56 -4.63 5.58
CA SER A 16 -16.50 -6.08 5.80
C SER A 16 -15.51 -6.77 4.86
N ILE A 17 -15.40 -6.30 3.63
CA ILE A 17 -14.44 -6.81 2.64
C ILE A 17 -13.01 -6.46 3.06
N LEU A 18 -12.76 -5.22 3.44
CA LEU A 18 -11.45 -4.78 3.95
C LEU A 18 -11.05 -5.60 5.18
N ARG A 19 -11.98 -5.80 6.11
CA ARG A 19 -11.76 -6.62 7.31
C ARG A 19 -11.39 -8.05 6.95
N GLU A 20 -12.14 -8.68 6.07
CA GLU A 20 -11.90 -10.06 5.66
C GLU A 20 -10.53 -10.23 5.01
N VAL A 21 -10.19 -9.39 4.03
CA VAL A 21 -8.89 -9.44 3.34
C VAL A 21 -7.74 -9.16 4.30
N ARG A 22 -7.91 -8.18 5.19
CA ARG A 22 -6.90 -7.84 6.19
C ARG A 22 -6.63 -8.99 7.16
N LEU A 23 -7.67 -9.66 7.63
CA LEU A 23 -7.52 -10.82 8.52
C LEU A 23 -6.85 -12.01 7.81
N GLN A 24 -7.14 -12.21 6.53
CA GLN A 24 -6.42 -13.20 5.72
C GLN A 24 -4.93 -12.84 5.61
N ALA A 25 -4.61 -11.57 5.37
CA ALA A 25 -3.22 -11.10 5.29
C ALA A 25 -2.44 -11.35 6.59
N LEU A 26 -3.05 -11.04 7.73
CA LEU A 26 -2.44 -11.23 9.05
C LEU A 26 -2.28 -12.72 9.41
N SER A 27 -3.17 -13.58 8.92
CA SER A 27 -3.05 -15.04 9.09
C SER A 27 -1.96 -15.63 8.19
N ASP A 28 -1.84 -15.14 6.96
CA ASP A 28 -0.85 -15.61 5.97
C ASP A 28 0.58 -15.16 6.31
N ALA A 29 0.75 -13.92 6.74
CA ALA A 29 2.05 -13.31 6.98
C ALA A 29 2.06 -12.46 8.26
N PRO A 30 1.92 -13.06 9.45
CA PRO A 30 1.77 -12.32 10.71
C PRO A 30 2.96 -11.42 11.03
N ASP A 31 4.16 -11.78 10.60
CA ASP A 31 5.37 -11.01 10.87
C ASP A 31 5.57 -9.82 9.93
N ALA A 32 4.90 -9.83 8.78
CA ALA A 32 5.06 -8.79 7.76
C ALA A 32 4.36 -7.46 8.12
N PHE A 33 3.43 -7.47 9.06
CA PHE A 33 2.59 -6.32 9.38
C PHE A 33 2.84 -5.77 10.78
N GLY A 34 2.67 -4.46 10.94
CA GLY A 34 2.84 -3.77 12.22
C GLY A 34 1.77 -4.08 13.25
N SER A 35 0.64 -4.64 12.85
CA SER A 35 -0.48 -5.02 13.71
C SER A 35 -0.63 -6.55 13.80
N THR A 36 -1.54 -7.01 14.65
CA THR A 36 -1.81 -8.44 14.85
C THR A 36 -3.25 -8.79 14.51
N TYR A 37 -3.50 -10.07 14.26
CA TYR A 37 -4.84 -10.59 14.01
C TYR A 37 -5.81 -10.26 15.17
N GLU A 38 -5.38 -10.51 16.39
CA GLU A 38 -6.17 -10.27 17.60
C GLU A 38 -6.54 -8.80 17.78
N ARG A 39 -5.62 -7.90 17.44
CA ARG A 39 -5.87 -6.47 17.50
C ARG A 39 -6.84 -6.02 16.42
N GLU A 40 -6.67 -6.52 15.21
CA GLU A 40 -7.46 -6.10 14.06
C GLU A 40 -8.89 -6.66 14.06
N ILE A 41 -9.09 -7.87 14.59
CA ILE A 41 -10.43 -8.46 14.71
C ILE A 41 -11.34 -7.66 15.65
N ALA A 42 -10.75 -6.93 16.60
CA ALA A 42 -11.47 -6.09 17.55
C ALA A 42 -11.85 -4.70 16.98
N ARG A 43 -11.41 -4.36 15.77
CA ARG A 43 -11.72 -3.07 15.14
C ARG A 43 -13.22 -2.92 14.87
N THR A 44 -13.70 -1.70 15.07
CA THR A 44 -15.08 -1.31 14.73
C THR A 44 -15.22 -1.01 13.24
N THR A 45 -16.46 -0.93 12.77
CA THR A 45 -16.75 -0.46 11.42
C THR A 45 -16.14 0.91 11.13
N GLN A 46 -16.17 1.82 12.11
CA GLN A 46 -15.58 3.16 11.97
C GLN A 46 -14.05 3.11 11.80
N ASP A 47 -13.37 2.16 12.43
CA ASP A 47 -11.92 2.00 12.25
C ASP A 47 -11.57 1.63 10.81
N TRP A 48 -12.40 0.80 10.17
CA TRP A 48 -12.23 0.46 8.76
C TRP A 48 -12.55 1.62 7.83
N GLN A 49 -13.55 2.44 8.16
CA GLN A 49 -13.91 3.63 7.40
C GLN A 49 -12.78 4.65 7.32
N ARG A 50 -11.96 4.78 8.38
CA ARG A 50 -10.79 5.67 8.39
C ARG A 50 -9.75 5.33 7.33
N TRP A 51 -9.66 4.07 6.94
CA TRP A 51 -8.76 3.66 5.85
C TRP A 51 -9.25 4.13 4.49
N MET A 52 -10.54 4.38 4.36
CA MET A 52 -11.16 4.88 3.13
C MET A 52 -11.23 6.41 3.09
N SER A 53 -11.29 7.06 4.25
CA SER A 53 -11.32 8.52 4.39
C SER A 53 -10.87 8.93 5.81
N PRO A 54 -9.88 9.78 5.99
CA PRO A 54 -9.14 10.59 5.02
C PRO A 54 -8.10 9.85 4.17
N GLY A 55 -7.82 8.59 4.47
CA GLY A 55 -6.95 7.74 3.68
C GLY A 55 -7.60 7.23 2.39
N VAL A 56 -6.95 6.27 1.78
CA VAL A 56 -7.45 5.52 0.64
C VAL A 56 -7.19 4.03 0.84
N ALA A 57 -8.08 3.20 0.38
CA ALA A 57 -7.86 1.77 0.28
C ALA A 57 -8.27 1.28 -1.11
N PHE A 58 -7.52 0.34 -1.65
CA PHE A 58 -7.85 -0.33 -2.91
C PHE A 58 -7.99 -1.82 -2.65
N ILE A 59 -8.93 -2.42 -3.35
CA ILE A 59 -9.23 -3.85 -3.27
C ILE A 59 -8.96 -4.46 -4.64
N LEU A 60 -8.28 -5.59 -4.66
CA LEU A 60 -8.13 -6.41 -5.84
C LEU A 60 -9.19 -7.50 -5.80
N ASP A 61 -10.14 -7.41 -6.73
CA ASP A 61 -11.23 -8.35 -6.89
C ASP A 61 -10.97 -9.34 -8.02
N GLU A 62 -11.38 -10.57 -7.79
CA GLU A 62 -11.55 -11.62 -8.79
C GLU A 62 -12.97 -12.17 -8.68
N PRO A 63 -13.46 -12.96 -9.67
CA PRO A 63 -14.79 -13.54 -9.60
C PRO A 63 -15.05 -14.37 -8.34
N ALA A 64 -14.01 -14.95 -7.77
CA ALA A 64 -14.06 -15.75 -6.53
C ALA A 64 -14.03 -14.89 -5.24
N GLY A 65 -13.94 -13.57 -5.35
CA GLY A 65 -13.89 -12.62 -4.23
C GLY A 65 -12.62 -11.80 -4.17
N ALA A 66 -12.49 -10.99 -3.12
CA ALA A 66 -11.33 -10.13 -2.93
C ALA A 66 -10.06 -10.94 -2.64
N ARG A 67 -8.98 -10.63 -3.35
CA ARG A 67 -7.69 -11.36 -3.31
C ARG A 67 -6.50 -10.50 -2.93
N GLY A 68 -6.71 -9.25 -2.64
CA GLY A 68 -5.66 -8.36 -2.20
C GLY A 68 -6.18 -7.01 -1.78
N MET A 69 -5.32 -6.26 -1.12
CA MET A 69 -5.59 -4.90 -0.69
C MET A 69 -4.32 -4.09 -0.52
N VAL A 70 -4.49 -2.79 -0.51
CA VAL A 70 -3.47 -1.82 -0.11
C VAL A 70 -4.16 -0.60 0.46
N ALA A 71 -3.51 0.09 1.37
CA ALA A 71 -3.98 1.37 1.89
C ALA A 71 -2.91 2.44 1.74
N GLY A 72 -3.36 3.69 1.66
CA GLY A 72 -2.51 4.88 1.67
C GLY A 72 -3.04 5.89 2.67
N LEU A 73 -2.14 6.54 3.38
CA LEU A 73 -2.47 7.57 4.36
C LEU A 73 -1.46 8.70 4.26
N ARG A 74 -1.95 9.94 4.24
CA ARG A 74 -1.07 11.11 4.30
C ARG A 74 -0.39 11.17 5.67
N ASP A 75 0.88 11.54 5.69
CA ASP A 75 1.60 11.78 6.94
C ASP A 75 0.98 12.97 7.68
N GLU A 76 0.82 12.83 9.00
CA GLU A 76 0.16 13.85 9.82
C GLU A 76 1.00 15.12 9.99
N THR A 77 2.33 14.99 9.90
CA THR A 77 3.27 16.09 10.11
C THR A 77 3.88 16.62 8.82
N ASP A 78 3.91 15.82 7.77
CA ASP A 78 4.48 16.19 6.47
C ASP A 78 3.50 15.85 5.34
N PRO A 79 2.71 16.82 4.87
CA PRO A 79 1.71 16.58 3.83
C PRO A 79 2.30 16.18 2.47
N SER A 80 3.61 16.31 2.28
CA SER A 80 4.29 15.87 1.07
C SER A 80 4.51 14.35 1.02
N VAL A 81 4.27 13.64 2.13
CA VAL A 81 4.48 12.20 2.28
C VAL A 81 3.16 11.46 2.39
N VAL A 82 3.05 10.39 1.62
CA VAL A 82 1.99 9.38 1.76
C VAL A 82 2.63 8.07 2.20
N HIS A 83 2.08 7.46 3.24
CA HIS A 83 2.44 6.12 3.67
C HIS A 83 1.64 5.07 2.91
N LEU A 84 2.32 4.13 2.28
CA LEU A 84 1.74 2.92 1.73
C LEU A 84 1.79 1.84 2.81
N MET A 85 0.65 1.23 3.09
CA MET A 85 0.50 0.24 4.16
C MET A 85 -0.49 -0.86 3.78
N ALA A 86 -0.56 -1.90 4.60
CA ALA A 86 -1.52 -2.99 4.44
C ALA A 86 -1.49 -3.67 3.07
N MET A 87 -0.35 -3.63 2.39
CA MET A 87 -0.17 -4.27 1.08
C MET A 87 -0.14 -5.78 1.24
N TRP A 88 -1.09 -6.44 0.61
CA TRP A 88 -1.15 -7.89 0.59
C TRP A 88 -1.82 -8.39 -0.68
N ALA A 89 -1.28 -9.44 -1.25
CA ALA A 89 -1.85 -10.19 -2.34
C ALA A 89 -1.92 -11.67 -1.95
N HIS A 90 -3.07 -12.28 -2.21
CA HIS A 90 -3.28 -13.70 -1.93
C HIS A 90 -2.19 -14.55 -2.60
N PRO A 91 -1.65 -15.60 -1.93
CA PRO A 91 -0.57 -16.41 -2.48
C PRO A 91 -0.81 -16.93 -3.91
N LYS A 92 -2.05 -17.28 -4.25
CA LYS A 92 -2.42 -17.79 -5.57
C LYS A 92 -2.27 -16.78 -6.72
N ILE A 93 -2.23 -15.47 -6.41
CA ILE A 93 -2.11 -14.42 -7.43
C ILE A 93 -0.75 -13.70 -7.41
N ARG A 94 0.15 -14.11 -6.54
CA ARG A 94 1.51 -13.53 -6.49
C ARG A 94 2.24 -13.84 -7.80
N GLY A 95 2.98 -12.84 -8.31
CA GLY A 95 3.65 -12.95 -9.61
C GLY A 95 2.77 -12.71 -10.82
N SER A 96 1.47 -12.44 -10.64
CA SER A 96 0.52 -12.18 -11.74
C SER A 96 0.40 -10.72 -12.15
N GLY A 97 1.07 -9.79 -11.45
CA GLY A 97 0.95 -8.34 -11.64
C GLY A 97 -0.12 -7.66 -10.80
N GLY A 98 -0.91 -8.39 -10.00
CA GLY A 98 -1.96 -7.83 -9.15
C GLY A 98 -1.42 -6.93 -8.04
N ALA A 99 -0.32 -7.32 -7.42
CA ALA A 99 0.36 -6.51 -6.42
C ALA A 99 0.87 -5.20 -7.02
N ASP A 100 1.42 -5.24 -8.22
CA ASP A 100 1.90 -4.08 -8.95
C ASP A 100 0.75 -3.09 -9.20
N GLU A 101 -0.41 -3.57 -9.62
CA GLU A 101 -1.61 -2.75 -9.85
C GLU A 101 -2.07 -2.04 -8.58
N LEU A 102 -2.06 -2.71 -7.43
CA LEU A 102 -2.40 -2.13 -6.14
C LEU A 102 -1.46 -0.97 -5.76
N VAL A 103 -0.15 -1.17 -5.89
CA VAL A 103 0.85 -0.13 -5.60
C VAL A 103 0.71 1.06 -6.53
N VAL A 104 0.51 0.83 -7.81
CA VAL A 104 0.29 1.89 -8.81
C VAL A 104 -0.90 2.77 -8.44
N GLN A 105 -1.98 2.19 -7.92
CA GLN A 105 -3.17 2.96 -7.52
C GLN A 105 -2.88 3.89 -6.33
N VAL A 106 -2.12 3.44 -5.34
CA VAL A 106 -1.73 4.31 -4.21
C VAL A 106 -0.82 5.44 -4.70
N ILE A 107 0.11 5.18 -5.60
CA ILE A 107 0.99 6.20 -6.17
C ILE A 107 0.17 7.25 -6.94
N ALA A 108 -0.79 6.81 -7.75
CA ALA A 108 -1.67 7.72 -8.48
C ALA A 108 -2.51 8.59 -7.55
N TRP A 109 -3.06 8.01 -6.49
CA TRP A 109 -3.79 8.77 -5.46
C TRP A 109 -2.88 9.77 -4.75
N ALA A 110 -1.68 9.35 -4.35
CA ALA A 110 -0.71 10.23 -3.70
C ALA A 110 -0.37 11.44 -4.57
N ARG A 111 -0.19 11.25 -5.87
CA ARG A 111 0.02 12.35 -6.82
C ARG A 111 -1.19 13.30 -6.86
N SER A 112 -2.40 12.76 -6.90
CA SER A 112 -3.63 13.56 -6.92
C SER A 112 -3.81 14.41 -5.64
N GLU A 113 -3.25 13.92 -4.52
CA GLU A 113 -3.23 14.62 -3.24
C GLU A 113 -2.06 15.62 -3.10
N GLY A 114 -1.22 15.76 -4.12
CA GLY A 114 -0.08 16.68 -4.11
C GLY A 114 1.13 16.18 -3.34
N ALA A 115 1.18 14.90 -2.99
CA ALA A 115 2.33 14.31 -2.34
C ALA A 115 3.55 14.23 -3.29
N LYS A 116 4.74 14.28 -2.72
CA LYS A 116 6.01 14.20 -3.44
C LYS A 116 6.71 12.86 -3.27
N VAL A 117 6.36 12.14 -2.21
CA VAL A 117 7.01 10.89 -1.80
C VAL A 117 5.96 9.90 -1.32
N VAL A 118 6.10 8.65 -1.73
CA VAL A 118 5.43 7.51 -1.11
C VAL A 118 6.46 6.74 -0.28
N ARG A 119 6.13 6.51 0.97
CA ARG A 119 6.98 5.86 1.98
C ARG A 119 6.34 4.57 2.46
N LEU A 120 7.15 3.57 2.73
CA LEU A 120 6.71 2.30 3.32
C LEU A 120 7.80 1.73 4.24
N LYS A 121 7.42 0.70 4.99
CA LYS A 121 8.34 -0.04 5.86
C LYS A 121 8.29 -1.52 5.50
N VAL A 122 9.45 -2.16 5.50
CA VAL A 122 9.63 -3.59 5.24
C VAL A 122 10.44 -4.19 6.37
N ILE A 123 10.05 -5.35 6.86
CA ILE A 123 10.85 -6.07 7.86
C ILE A 123 12.21 -6.45 7.27
N GLN A 124 13.26 -6.16 8.03
CA GLN A 124 14.62 -6.56 7.67
C GLN A 124 14.68 -8.08 7.48
N GLY A 125 15.25 -8.51 6.36
CA GLY A 125 15.30 -9.93 5.98
C GLY A 125 14.12 -10.42 5.15
N ASN A 126 13.06 -9.63 4.99
CA ASN A 126 12.01 -9.91 4.03
C ASN A 126 12.44 -9.50 2.61
N ASP A 127 13.34 -10.27 2.04
CA ASP A 127 13.97 -9.97 0.75
C ASP A 127 12.96 -9.99 -0.41
N ARG A 128 11.94 -10.81 -0.31
CA ARG A 128 10.87 -10.88 -1.31
C ARG A 128 10.12 -9.56 -1.41
N ALA A 129 9.68 -9.01 -0.30
CA ALA A 129 9.00 -7.71 -0.26
C ALA A 129 9.94 -6.59 -0.70
N ARG A 130 11.18 -6.60 -0.23
CA ARG A 130 12.20 -5.63 -0.61
C ARG A 130 12.43 -5.61 -2.12
N CYS A 131 12.67 -6.77 -2.74
CA CYS A 131 12.86 -6.89 -4.19
C CYS A 131 11.64 -6.42 -4.97
N PHE A 132 10.43 -6.74 -4.49
CA PHE A 132 9.19 -6.26 -5.09
C PHE A 132 9.13 -4.73 -5.11
N TYR A 133 9.38 -4.08 -3.98
CA TYR A 133 9.33 -2.62 -3.91
C TYR A 133 10.48 -1.94 -4.65
N GLU A 134 11.67 -2.54 -4.67
CA GLU A 134 12.78 -2.04 -5.50
C GLU A 134 12.40 -2.04 -6.99
N ARG A 135 11.77 -3.10 -7.46
CA ARG A 135 11.25 -3.18 -8.83
C ARG A 135 10.19 -2.12 -9.10
N MET A 136 9.40 -1.76 -8.09
CA MET A 136 8.39 -0.69 -8.17
C MET A 136 8.98 0.72 -8.01
N GLY A 137 10.28 0.84 -7.96
CA GLY A 137 10.99 2.14 -7.92
C GLY A 137 11.25 2.69 -6.53
N PHE A 138 10.99 1.93 -5.47
CA PHE A 138 11.33 2.31 -4.11
C PHE A 138 12.80 2.05 -3.82
N ARG A 139 13.36 2.85 -2.92
CA ARG A 139 14.74 2.74 -2.45
C ARG A 139 14.81 2.86 -0.94
N THR A 140 15.72 2.15 -0.31
CA THR A 140 15.97 2.28 1.13
C THR A 140 16.53 3.67 1.43
N THR A 141 16.05 4.27 2.53
CA THR A 141 16.48 5.60 2.97
C THR A 141 17.65 5.56 3.95
N GLY A 142 17.99 4.37 4.45
CA GLY A 142 18.94 4.18 5.54
C GLY A 142 18.32 4.31 6.93
N GLN A 143 17.04 4.70 7.03
CA GLN A 143 16.34 4.75 8.31
C GLN A 143 15.78 3.38 8.67
N GLU A 144 15.98 3.01 9.93
CA GLU A 144 15.51 1.76 10.52
C GLU A 144 14.83 2.05 11.85
N GLU A 145 13.84 1.26 12.19
CA GLU A 145 13.12 1.36 13.45
C GLU A 145 12.88 -0.03 14.03
N MET A 146 13.16 -0.19 15.32
CA MET A 146 12.83 -1.44 16.00
C MET A 146 11.34 -1.45 16.34
N ARG A 147 10.65 -2.47 15.89
CA ARG A 147 9.25 -2.68 16.20
C ARG A 147 9.09 -3.18 17.64
N LEU A 148 8.40 -2.40 18.47
CA LEU A 148 8.27 -2.69 19.92
C LEU A 148 7.58 -4.02 20.20
N ARG A 149 6.68 -4.45 19.34
CA ARG A 149 5.89 -5.66 19.52
C ARG A 149 6.73 -6.94 19.61
N ASP A 150 7.78 -7.02 18.80
CA ASP A 150 8.56 -8.26 18.63
C ASP A 150 10.07 -8.03 18.44
N GLY A 151 10.52 -6.78 18.49
CA GLY A 151 11.92 -6.43 18.34
C GLY A 151 12.49 -6.56 16.93
N GLN A 152 11.66 -6.86 15.94
CA GLN A 152 12.08 -6.89 14.54
C GLN A 152 12.41 -5.50 14.03
N ILE A 153 13.39 -5.41 13.12
CA ILE A 153 13.78 -4.15 12.50
C ILE A 153 12.93 -3.90 11.26
N GLU A 154 12.33 -2.74 11.19
CA GLU A 154 11.65 -2.22 10.01
C GLU A 154 12.59 -1.28 9.26
N VAL A 155 12.78 -1.54 7.97
CA VAL A 155 13.57 -0.74 7.06
C VAL A 155 12.65 0.18 6.28
N GLN A 156 12.95 1.48 6.26
CA GLN A 156 12.18 2.46 5.51
C GLN A 156 12.61 2.46 4.04
N MET A 157 11.61 2.48 3.16
CA MET A 157 11.79 2.67 1.72
C MET A 157 10.94 3.82 1.22
N GLU A 158 11.41 4.52 0.20
CA GLU A 158 10.72 5.65 -0.42
C GLU A 158 10.80 5.60 -1.94
N ARG A 159 9.77 6.13 -2.56
CA ARG A 159 9.75 6.47 -3.98
C ARG A 159 9.36 7.93 -4.16
N SER A 160 10.20 8.70 -4.85
CA SER A 160 9.84 10.04 -5.32
C SER A 160 8.81 9.94 -6.45
N ILE A 161 7.73 10.70 -6.31
CA ILE A 161 6.63 10.74 -7.26
C ILE A 161 6.38 12.14 -7.82
N GLU A 162 7.30 13.08 -7.57
CA GLU A 162 7.22 14.38 -8.21
C GLU A 162 7.26 14.21 -9.73
N HIS A 163 6.33 14.91 -10.42
CA HIS A 163 6.54 15.13 -11.82
C HIS A 163 7.81 15.95 -11.98
N ALA A 164 8.79 15.47 -12.76
CA ALA A 164 9.87 16.31 -13.19
C ALA A 164 9.24 17.58 -13.78
N ALA A 165 9.51 18.72 -13.15
CA ALA A 165 9.20 20.03 -13.73
C ALA A 165 10.14 20.19 -14.92
N GLY A 166 9.69 19.84 -16.10
CA GLY A 166 10.53 19.89 -17.28
C GLY A 166 9.92 19.15 -18.43
N ASP A 167 8.89 19.70 -19.04
CA ASP A 167 8.81 19.91 -20.47
C ASP A 167 7.66 20.83 -20.82
N ALA A 168 7.65 21.97 -20.18
CA ALA A 168 7.01 23.16 -20.76
C ALA A 168 8.10 24.06 -21.33
N ARG A 169 8.90 23.54 -22.26
CA ARG A 169 9.51 24.41 -23.22
C ARG A 169 8.51 24.52 -24.35
N ALA A 170 7.59 25.45 -24.17
CA ALA A 170 6.86 26.01 -25.26
C ALA A 170 7.87 26.45 -26.32
N ASP A 171 7.69 25.91 -27.50
CA ASP A 171 8.16 26.45 -28.72
C ASP A 171 7.63 27.89 -28.85
N GLU A 172 8.43 28.87 -28.50
CA GLU A 172 8.29 30.25 -28.94
C GLU A 172 9.42 30.55 -29.89
N SER A 173 9.19 30.21 -31.13
CA SER A 173 9.93 30.74 -32.25
C SER A 173 8.99 30.91 -33.44
N GLY A 174 8.50 32.11 -33.62
CA GLY A 174 7.79 32.53 -34.79
C GLY A 174 7.71 34.03 -34.84
#